data_01cf658af99edcc4cecd3c57d9af8aa8
#
_entry.id   01cf658af99edcc4cecd3c57d9af8aa8
#
_cell.length_a   1.000
_cell.length_b   1.000
_cell.length_c   1.000
_cell.angle_alpha   90.00
_cell.angle_beta   90.00
_cell.angle_gamma   90.00
#
_symmetry.space_group_name_H-M   'P 1'
#
loop_
_entity.id
_entity.type
_entity.pdbx_description
1 polymer ?
#
loop_
_entity_poly.entity_id
_entity_poly.type
_entity_poly.pdbx_seq_one_letter_code
_entity_poly.pdbx_strand_id
1 'polypeptide(L)'
;MIEDDLRAAFARHEELTPPSGPLRAAIDRAVVRRRRRRLGLRLAGTAMVVVAAALTGFTVAAPQHRESGHTLAEPAASAPAGALNVLLVGLDGNADRQVRFADSILLVHIPADRGRLYLVSLPRYLEVTVPGKGRQPLNAAFSVGAGQPRPDLDRGYRATRDAVADALGVRIDAGGVLTYPAVRELTNLIGGVQVCLPQRVHSAHSDRVFPAGCQQLDGAASVDLLRQRVGLPDGVLDRDRNAERYAAGLLHRLRERDTFTNPLVLNQLLQHLSSGVVADTGGSSLPALGLAAAKAATAEPVGLLPPGTHLEKSGDVRFELDPVLGPGFLDALRTDRLGEWITAHPAQATRLR
;
A
#
# COMPACT_ATOMS: atom_id res chain seq x y z
N MET A 1 8.42 -48.42 20.45
CA MET A 1 9.05 -47.77 21.63
C MET A 1 8.96 -46.25 21.58
N ILE A 2 9.64 -45.52 20.66
CA ILE A 2 9.59 -44.02 20.64
C ILE A 2 8.19 -43.46 20.27
N GLU A 3 7.48 -44.19 19.45
CA GLU A 3 6.13 -43.78 18.99
C GLU A 3 5.05 -43.96 20.06
N ASP A 4 5.21 -44.97 20.89
CA ASP A 4 4.33 -45.24 22.01
C ASP A 4 4.58 -44.30 23.19
N ASP A 5 5.83 -43.92 23.40
CA ASP A 5 6.24 -42.91 24.41
C ASP A 5 5.75 -41.52 24.03
N LEU A 6 5.77 -41.17 22.73
CA LEU A 6 5.20 -39.93 22.20
C LEU A 6 3.68 -39.88 22.33
N ARG A 7 2.96 -40.97 22.00
CA ARG A 7 1.51 -41.06 22.19
C ARG A 7 1.13 -40.95 23.67
N ALA A 8 1.88 -41.59 24.57
CA ALA A 8 1.63 -41.48 26.00
C ALA A 8 1.94 -40.08 26.56
N ALA A 9 2.90 -39.36 25.98
CA ALA A 9 3.16 -37.96 26.31
C ALA A 9 2.08 -37.02 25.85
N PHE A 10 1.55 -37.17 24.63
CA PHE A 10 0.43 -36.39 24.12
C PHE A 10 -0.87 -36.65 24.88
N ALA A 11 -1.20 -37.90 25.19
CA ALA A 11 -2.38 -38.24 25.99
C ALA A 11 -2.39 -37.59 27.37
N ARG A 12 -1.22 -37.49 28.02
CA ARG A 12 -1.08 -36.80 29.33
C ARG A 12 -1.27 -35.29 29.22
N HIS A 13 -0.96 -34.69 28.07
CA HIS A 13 -1.16 -33.26 27.84
C HIS A 13 -2.59 -32.93 27.44
N GLU A 14 -3.33 -33.87 26.84
CA GLU A 14 -4.70 -33.72 26.45
C GLU A 14 -5.64 -33.57 27.66
N GLU A 15 -5.34 -34.30 28.77
CA GLU A 15 -6.07 -34.15 30.04
C GLU A 15 -5.87 -32.78 30.73
N LEU A 16 -4.80 -32.06 30.40
CA LEU A 16 -4.51 -30.73 30.93
C LEU A 16 -5.14 -29.62 30.11
N THR A 17 -5.77 -29.93 28.96
CA THR A 17 -6.39 -28.94 28.07
C THR A 17 -7.77 -28.57 28.62
N PRO A 18 -8.00 -27.33 29.04
CA PRO A 18 -9.31 -26.91 29.55
C PRO A 18 -10.39 -27.06 28.44
N PRO A 19 -11.60 -27.46 28.80
CA PRO A 19 -12.69 -27.66 27.84
C PRO A 19 -12.93 -26.39 27.01
N SER A 20 -12.91 -26.50 25.70
CA SER A 20 -12.98 -25.38 24.74
C SER A 20 -14.33 -24.60 24.81
N GLY A 21 -15.38 -25.19 25.37
CA GLY A 21 -16.70 -24.58 25.48
C GLY A 21 -16.75 -23.27 26.31
N PRO A 22 -16.24 -23.25 27.55
CA PRO A 22 -16.22 -22.03 28.37
C PRO A 22 -15.35 -20.91 27.77
N LEU A 23 -14.26 -21.27 27.13
CA LEU A 23 -13.34 -20.30 26.49
C LEU A 23 -14.00 -19.66 25.24
N ARG A 24 -14.64 -20.45 24.39
CA ARG A 24 -15.43 -19.95 23.25
C ARG A 24 -16.57 -19.04 23.71
N ALA A 25 -17.32 -19.44 24.72
CA ALA A 25 -18.40 -18.59 25.28
C ALA A 25 -17.88 -17.28 25.91
N ALA A 26 -16.66 -17.27 26.45
CA ALA A 26 -16.03 -16.05 26.98
C ALA A 26 -15.59 -15.11 25.82
N ILE A 27 -15.02 -15.66 24.77
CA ILE A 27 -14.62 -14.91 23.56
C ILE A 27 -15.85 -14.30 22.90
N ASP A 28 -16.92 -15.06 22.69
CA ASP A 28 -18.16 -14.56 22.07
C ASP A 28 -18.81 -13.45 22.90
N ARG A 29 -18.84 -13.58 24.22
CA ARG A 29 -19.31 -12.51 25.12
C ARG A 29 -18.45 -11.25 25.05
N ALA A 30 -17.14 -11.39 24.94
CA ALA A 30 -16.22 -10.27 24.79
C ALA A 30 -16.43 -9.52 23.46
N VAL A 31 -16.61 -10.26 22.37
CA VAL A 31 -16.90 -9.73 21.03
C VAL A 31 -18.22 -8.96 21.00
N VAL A 32 -19.29 -9.54 21.55
CA VAL A 32 -20.62 -8.89 21.64
C VAL A 32 -20.58 -7.64 22.52
N ARG A 33 -19.86 -7.68 23.66
CA ARG A 33 -19.70 -6.51 24.55
C ARG A 33 -18.91 -5.39 23.86
N ARG A 34 -17.88 -5.72 23.08
CA ARG A 34 -17.08 -4.74 22.32
C ARG A 34 -17.90 -4.11 21.19
N ARG A 35 -18.75 -4.90 20.52
CA ARG A 35 -19.66 -4.44 19.46
C ARG A 35 -20.74 -3.50 20.03
N ARG A 36 -21.33 -3.83 21.17
CA ARG A 36 -22.34 -2.98 21.86
C ARG A 36 -21.72 -1.66 22.37
N ARG A 37 -20.50 -1.67 22.91
CA ARG A 37 -19.80 -0.43 23.30
C ARG A 37 -19.51 0.48 22.11
N ARG A 38 -19.14 -0.07 20.95
CA ARG A 38 -18.92 0.73 19.75
C ARG A 38 -20.21 1.29 19.14
N LEU A 39 -21.33 0.60 19.24
CA LEU A 39 -22.65 1.13 18.85
C LEU A 39 -23.16 2.18 19.84
N GLY A 40 -23.00 1.96 21.15
CA GLY A 40 -23.42 2.90 22.18
C GLY A 40 -22.70 4.26 22.13
N LEU A 41 -21.40 4.27 21.82
CA LEU A 41 -20.64 5.52 21.61
C LEU A 41 -21.05 6.29 20.34
N ARG A 42 -21.57 5.62 19.33
CA ARG A 42 -22.03 6.26 18.08
C ARG A 42 -23.42 6.88 18.19
N LEU A 43 -24.23 6.44 19.14
CA LEU A 43 -25.59 6.97 19.38
C LEU A 43 -25.62 8.05 20.45
N ALA A 44 -24.62 8.15 21.33
CA ALA A 44 -24.55 9.19 22.37
C ALA A 44 -23.98 10.53 21.85
N GLY A 45 -23.30 10.55 20.72
CA GLY A 45 -22.68 11.75 20.14
C GLY A 45 -23.61 12.65 19.34
N THR A 46 -24.76 12.15 18.89
CA THR A 46 -25.66 12.90 17.98
C THR A 46 -26.92 13.47 18.65
N ALA A 47 -27.19 13.13 19.92
CA ALA A 47 -28.37 13.60 20.63
C ALA A 47 -28.14 14.82 21.55
N MET A 48 -26.91 15.26 21.78
CA MET A 48 -26.58 16.34 22.70
C MET A 48 -26.33 17.72 22.08
N VAL A 49 -26.36 17.85 20.76
CA VAL A 49 -26.12 19.14 20.10
C VAL A 49 -27.41 19.87 19.71
N VAL A 50 -28.59 19.24 19.78
CA VAL A 50 -29.85 19.85 19.35
C VAL A 50 -30.70 20.38 20.51
N VAL A 51 -30.42 20.04 21.78
CA VAL A 51 -31.22 20.48 22.94
C VAL A 51 -30.61 21.67 23.72
N ALA A 52 -29.33 22.03 23.45
CA ALA A 52 -28.66 23.14 24.15
C ALA A 52 -28.91 24.55 23.55
N ALA A 53 -29.63 24.66 22.43
CA ALA A 53 -29.85 25.94 21.71
C ALA A 53 -31.16 26.65 22.08
N ALA A 54 -31.99 26.15 23.04
CA ALA A 54 -33.32 26.68 23.29
C ALA A 54 -33.57 27.34 24.66
N LEU A 55 -32.63 27.32 25.59
CA LEU A 55 -32.85 27.88 26.91
C LEU A 55 -31.60 28.52 27.53
N THR A 56 -31.09 29.62 27.01
CA THR A 56 -30.46 30.67 27.84
C THR A 56 -30.22 31.91 26.98
N GLY A 57 -31.11 32.89 27.11
CA GLY A 57 -30.79 34.25 26.73
C GLY A 57 -29.83 34.87 27.74
N PHE A 58 -28.54 34.78 27.46
CA PHE A 58 -27.50 35.60 28.09
C PHE A 58 -26.53 36.08 27.00
N THR A 59 -26.59 37.38 26.75
CA THR A 59 -25.63 38.10 25.94
C THR A 59 -24.29 38.12 26.64
N VAL A 60 -23.37 37.25 26.23
CA VAL A 60 -21.93 37.40 26.49
C VAL A 60 -21.30 37.93 25.24
N ALA A 61 -20.72 39.13 25.33
CA ALA A 61 -19.96 39.73 24.24
C ALA A 61 -18.81 38.78 23.83
N ALA A 62 -18.95 38.17 22.68
CA ALA A 62 -17.86 37.42 22.05
C ALA A 62 -16.84 38.40 21.44
N PRO A 63 -15.55 38.13 21.55
CA PRO A 63 -14.55 38.89 20.80
C PRO A 63 -14.85 38.75 19.31
N GLN A 64 -15.01 39.87 18.63
CA GLN A 64 -15.21 39.94 17.18
C GLN A 64 -13.97 39.40 16.47
N HIS A 65 -13.95 38.11 16.14
CA HIS A 65 -13.19 37.66 15.01
C HIS A 65 -13.89 38.19 13.77
N ARG A 66 -13.26 39.17 13.14
CA ARG A 66 -13.64 39.63 11.82
C ARG A 66 -13.58 38.42 10.90
N GLU A 67 -14.73 37.84 10.59
CA GLU A 67 -14.91 37.05 9.39
C GLU A 67 -14.71 37.99 8.20
N SER A 68 -13.50 38.02 7.70
CA SER A 68 -13.25 38.50 6.35
C SER A 68 -13.87 37.49 5.41
N GLY A 69 -15.12 37.73 5.04
CA GLY A 69 -15.82 37.03 3.98
C GLY A 69 -15.13 37.29 2.64
N HIS A 70 -14.01 36.66 2.41
CA HIS A 70 -13.46 36.42 1.10
C HIS A 70 -13.78 34.97 0.77
N THR A 71 -14.95 34.75 0.16
CA THR A 71 -15.15 33.65 -0.77
C THR A 71 -14.26 33.92 -1.99
N LEU A 72 -12.95 33.85 -1.79
CA LEU A 72 -12.05 33.60 -2.90
C LEU A 72 -12.39 32.17 -3.33
N ALA A 73 -12.94 32.01 -4.51
CA ALA A 73 -12.97 30.73 -5.18
C ALA A 73 -11.57 30.14 -5.04
N GLU A 74 -11.45 29.01 -4.33
CA GLU A 74 -10.18 28.33 -4.16
C GLU A 74 -9.63 28.12 -5.58
N PRO A 75 -8.41 28.60 -5.90
CA PRO A 75 -7.93 28.50 -7.27
C PRO A 75 -8.02 27.05 -7.67
N ALA A 76 -8.63 26.77 -8.81
CA ALA A 76 -8.82 25.41 -9.30
C ALA A 76 -7.47 24.69 -9.19
N ALA A 77 -7.43 23.56 -8.46
CA ALA A 77 -6.21 22.83 -8.21
C ALA A 77 -5.53 22.51 -9.55
N SER A 78 -4.39 23.12 -9.81
CA SER A 78 -3.61 22.83 -11.01
C SER A 78 -2.69 21.64 -10.73
N ALA A 79 -2.59 20.72 -11.69
CA ALA A 79 -1.65 19.63 -11.59
C ALA A 79 -0.21 20.18 -11.49
N PRO A 80 0.65 19.62 -10.60
CA PRO A 80 2.05 20.04 -10.52
C PRO A 80 2.76 19.93 -11.87
N ALA A 81 3.66 20.87 -12.16
CA ALA A 81 4.45 20.86 -13.39
C ALA A 81 5.56 19.79 -13.33
N GLY A 82 6.03 19.34 -14.52
CA GLY A 82 7.09 18.35 -14.64
C GLY A 82 6.64 16.91 -14.34
N ALA A 83 7.59 15.98 -14.41
CA ALA A 83 7.34 14.60 -14.02
C ALA A 83 7.18 14.47 -12.50
N LEU A 84 6.37 13.52 -12.06
CA LEU A 84 6.12 13.23 -10.65
C LEU A 84 6.42 11.77 -10.34
N ASN A 85 7.06 11.55 -9.20
CA ASN A 85 7.33 10.22 -8.67
C ASN A 85 6.56 10.02 -7.36
N VAL A 86 5.62 9.07 -7.37
CA VAL A 86 4.80 8.73 -6.21
C VAL A 86 5.23 7.37 -5.68
N LEU A 87 5.73 7.32 -4.45
CA LEU A 87 6.22 6.09 -3.84
C LEU A 87 5.16 5.43 -2.97
N LEU A 88 4.75 4.22 -3.32
CA LEU A 88 3.82 3.40 -2.55
C LEU A 88 4.56 2.25 -1.86
N VAL A 89 4.41 2.14 -0.55
CA VAL A 89 5.05 1.11 0.27
C VAL A 89 3.99 0.20 0.87
N GLY A 90 4.00 -1.05 0.47
CA GLY A 90 3.15 -2.11 1.02
C GLY A 90 3.84 -2.84 2.17
N LEU A 91 3.18 -2.92 3.33
CA LEU A 91 3.72 -3.58 4.51
C LEU A 91 3.02 -4.91 4.79
N ASP A 92 3.81 -5.94 5.12
CA ASP A 92 3.27 -7.15 5.75
C ASP A 92 2.71 -6.81 7.15
N GLY A 93 1.42 -6.60 7.19
CA GLY A 93 0.67 -6.19 8.37
C GLY A 93 0.23 -7.36 9.23
N ASN A 94 1.11 -8.31 9.56
CA ASN A 94 0.79 -9.28 10.59
C ASN A 94 0.85 -8.58 11.96
N ALA A 95 -0.28 -8.52 12.66
CA ALA A 95 -0.43 -7.80 13.94
C ALA A 95 0.56 -8.27 15.02
N ASP A 96 1.08 -9.49 14.88
CA ASP A 96 1.96 -10.14 15.86
C ASP A 96 3.46 -9.90 15.60
N ARG A 97 3.84 -9.33 14.44
CA ARG A 97 5.23 -9.00 14.14
C ARG A 97 5.61 -7.63 14.64
N GLN A 98 6.53 -7.56 15.57
CA GLN A 98 7.12 -6.30 16.06
C GLN A 98 7.93 -5.58 14.97
N VAL A 99 8.48 -6.30 14.00
CA VAL A 99 9.26 -5.75 12.86
C VAL A 99 8.41 -5.82 11.60
N ARG A 100 8.21 -4.68 10.96
CA ARG A 100 7.51 -4.57 9.69
C ARG A 100 8.52 -4.29 8.57
N PHE A 101 8.55 -5.18 7.58
CA PHE A 101 9.34 -4.98 6.36
C PHE A 101 8.45 -4.44 5.25
N ALA A 102 9.02 -3.63 4.38
CA ALA A 102 8.38 -3.27 3.14
C ALA A 102 8.41 -4.49 2.19
N ASP A 103 7.25 -5.10 1.96
CA ASP A 103 7.16 -6.28 1.09
C ASP A 103 6.88 -5.92 -0.36
N SER A 104 6.25 -4.78 -0.63
CA SER A 104 6.02 -4.23 -1.96
C SER A 104 6.43 -2.77 -1.96
N ILE A 105 7.25 -2.38 -2.91
CA ILE A 105 7.74 -1.01 -3.06
C ILE A 105 7.52 -0.64 -4.52
N LEU A 106 6.53 0.23 -4.76
CA LEU A 106 6.10 0.62 -6.09
C LEU A 106 6.32 2.10 -6.30
N LEU A 107 7.10 2.47 -7.30
CA LEU A 107 7.24 3.83 -7.77
C LEU A 107 6.29 4.05 -8.95
N VAL A 108 5.31 4.93 -8.78
CA VAL A 108 4.44 5.38 -9.85
C VAL A 108 5.06 6.62 -10.46
N HIS A 109 5.63 6.49 -11.65
CA HIS A 109 6.18 7.61 -12.41
C HIS A 109 5.10 8.17 -13.33
N ILE A 110 4.83 9.46 -13.18
CA ILE A 110 3.85 10.23 -13.94
C ILE A 110 4.64 11.21 -14.82
N PRO A 111 4.81 10.98 -16.12
CA PRO A 111 5.57 11.86 -17.00
C PRO A 111 5.01 13.29 -17.04
N ALA A 112 5.85 14.26 -17.43
CA ALA A 112 5.48 15.65 -17.56
C ALA A 112 4.33 15.86 -18.56
N ASP A 113 4.32 15.08 -19.64
CA ASP A 113 3.27 15.12 -20.68
C ASP A 113 1.94 14.48 -20.26
N ARG A 114 1.92 13.73 -19.11
CA ARG A 114 0.74 12.99 -18.64
C ARG A 114 0.21 11.97 -19.64
N GLY A 115 1.04 11.51 -20.56
CA GLY A 115 0.64 10.58 -21.61
C GLY A 115 0.27 9.19 -21.09
N ARG A 116 1.02 8.70 -20.07
CA ARG A 116 0.86 7.34 -19.52
C ARG A 116 1.52 7.22 -18.14
N LEU A 117 1.02 6.33 -17.30
CA LEU A 117 1.66 5.97 -16.03
C LEU A 117 2.67 4.83 -16.23
N TYR A 118 3.78 4.89 -15.52
CA TYR A 118 4.73 3.79 -15.39
C TYR A 118 4.72 3.29 -13.94
N LEU A 119 4.46 2.01 -13.77
CA LEU A 119 4.42 1.31 -12.49
C LEU A 119 5.74 0.56 -12.33
N VAL A 120 6.70 1.16 -11.63
CA VAL A 120 8.03 0.58 -11.44
C VAL A 120 8.07 -0.13 -10.09
N SER A 121 8.02 -1.46 -10.11
CA SER A 121 8.16 -2.27 -8.89
C SER A 121 9.63 -2.41 -8.53
N LEU A 122 10.00 -1.90 -7.34
CA LEU A 122 11.38 -1.96 -6.87
C LEU A 122 11.61 -3.26 -6.11
N PRO A 123 12.59 -4.09 -6.53
CA PRO A 123 12.90 -5.33 -5.85
C PRO A 123 13.26 -5.10 -4.37
N ARG A 124 12.59 -5.80 -3.47
CA ARG A 124 12.77 -5.63 -2.02
C ARG A 124 14.20 -5.89 -1.53
N TYR A 125 14.98 -6.63 -2.30
CA TYR A 125 16.37 -6.97 -2.02
C TYR A 125 17.37 -6.08 -2.76
N LEU A 126 16.90 -5.02 -3.45
CA LEU A 126 17.77 -3.99 -4.01
C LEU A 126 18.62 -3.42 -2.87
N GLU A 127 19.94 -3.40 -3.07
CA GLU A 127 20.86 -2.91 -2.07
C GLU A 127 20.89 -1.38 -2.07
N VAL A 128 20.57 -0.78 -0.91
CA VAL A 128 20.50 0.67 -0.72
C VAL A 128 21.31 1.10 0.50
N THR A 129 21.69 2.36 0.55
CA THR A 129 22.33 2.94 1.74
C THR A 129 21.26 3.44 2.71
N VAL A 130 21.26 2.92 3.94
CA VAL A 130 20.38 3.40 5.01
C VAL A 130 21.21 4.19 6.02
N PRO A 131 20.87 5.45 6.31
CA PRO A 131 21.64 6.29 7.25
C PRO A 131 21.82 5.61 8.61
N GLY A 132 23.08 5.57 9.09
CA GLY A 132 23.44 4.95 10.37
C GLY A 132 23.47 3.41 10.38
N LYS A 133 23.16 2.75 9.25
CA LYS A 133 23.17 1.27 9.13
C LYS A 133 23.98 0.76 7.93
N GLY A 134 24.45 1.68 7.05
CA GLY A 134 25.19 1.33 5.85
C GLY A 134 24.33 0.64 4.78
N ARG A 135 24.94 -0.27 4.01
CA ARG A 135 24.26 -0.99 2.93
C ARG A 135 23.29 -2.03 3.52
N GLN A 136 22.06 -1.96 3.09
CA GLN A 136 20.95 -2.81 3.53
C GLN A 136 20.06 -3.19 2.34
N PRO A 137 19.32 -4.30 2.38
CA PRO A 137 18.26 -4.52 1.41
C PRO A 137 17.14 -3.48 1.60
N LEU A 138 16.57 -3.01 0.51
CA LEU A 138 15.58 -1.91 0.47
C LEU A 138 14.40 -2.16 1.43
N ASN A 139 13.94 -3.40 1.58
CA ASN A 139 12.86 -3.73 2.50
C ASN A 139 13.20 -3.47 3.98
N ALA A 140 14.48 -3.48 4.34
CA ALA A 140 14.93 -3.21 5.71
C ALA A 140 14.95 -1.70 6.03
N ALA A 141 15.01 -0.82 5.02
CA ALA A 141 15.01 0.63 5.22
C ALA A 141 13.79 1.08 6.04
N PHE A 142 12.62 0.48 5.77
CA PHE A 142 11.40 0.78 6.52
C PHE A 142 11.52 0.40 7.99
N SER A 143 11.94 -0.82 8.31
CA SER A 143 12.02 -1.29 9.70
C SER A 143 13.09 -0.56 10.50
N VAL A 144 14.20 -0.18 9.85
CA VAL A 144 15.26 0.63 10.46
C VAL A 144 14.73 2.03 10.81
N GLY A 145 14.03 2.69 9.88
CA GLY A 145 13.44 4.00 10.10
C GLY A 145 12.30 4.00 11.11
N ALA A 146 11.43 3.00 11.04
CA ALA A 146 10.28 2.88 11.92
C ALA A 146 10.65 2.65 13.39
N GLY A 147 11.79 2.01 13.64
CA GLY A 147 12.26 1.71 15.00
C GLY A 147 11.45 0.62 15.71
N GLN A 148 11.88 0.29 16.92
CA GLN A 148 11.29 -0.74 17.80
C GLN A 148 11.15 -0.16 19.22
N PRO A 149 10.26 -0.68 20.08
CA PRO A 149 9.31 -1.78 19.89
C PRO A 149 7.96 -1.37 19.27
N ARG A 150 7.72 -0.09 19.08
CA ARG A 150 6.50 0.47 18.48
C ARG A 150 6.84 1.15 17.17
N PRO A 151 6.70 0.46 16.04
CA PRO A 151 7.05 1.01 14.73
C PRO A 151 6.24 2.27 14.40
N ASP A 152 6.95 3.33 14.06
CA ASP A 152 6.38 4.59 13.55
C ASP A 152 6.34 4.51 12.02
N LEU A 153 5.13 4.46 11.46
CA LEU A 153 4.94 4.28 10.02
C LEU A 153 5.46 5.47 9.21
N ASP A 154 5.32 6.70 9.73
CA ASP A 154 5.82 7.91 9.07
C ASP A 154 7.34 7.93 8.97
N ARG A 155 8.03 7.58 10.06
CA ARG A 155 9.50 7.49 10.05
C ARG A 155 9.98 6.36 9.16
N GLY A 156 9.30 5.21 9.18
CA GLY A 156 9.58 4.09 8.28
C GLY A 156 9.42 4.48 6.81
N TYR A 157 8.34 5.17 6.47
CA TYR A 157 8.11 5.68 5.13
C TYR A 157 9.22 6.65 4.70
N ARG A 158 9.54 7.66 5.52
CA ARG A 158 10.59 8.63 5.21
C ARG A 158 11.94 7.96 4.96
N ALA A 159 12.34 7.00 5.80
CA ALA A 159 13.58 6.27 5.59
C ALA A 159 13.58 5.47 4.28
N THR A 160 12.46 4.85 3.92
CA THR A 160 12.32 4.13 2.64
C THR A 160 12.34 5.10 1.46
N ARG A 161 11.62 6.21 1.55
CA ARG A 161 11.57 7.27 0.54
C ARG A 161 12.98 7.81 0.25
N ASP A 162 13.72 8.15 1.29
CA ASP A 162 15.05 8.73 1.17
C ASP A 162 16.04 7.71 0.58
N ALA A 163 15.96 6.44 1.00
CA ALA A 163 16.76 5.36 0.42
C ALA A 163 16.44 5.10 -1.06
N VAL A 164 15.17 5.16 -1.46
CA VAL A 164 14.75 5.04 -2.87
C VAL A 164 15.22 6.25 -3.68
N ALA A 165 15.03 7.45 -3.15
CA ALA A 165 15.45 8.68 -3.81
C ALA A 165 16.97 8.68 -4.10
N ASP A 166 17.78 8.27 -3.11
CA ASP A 166 19.23 8.14 -3.25
C ASP A 166 19.61 7.05 -4.27
N ALA A 167 19.05 5.85 -4.13
CA ALA A 167 19.38 4.71 -5.00
C ALA A 167 19.03 4.95 -6.47
N LEU A 168 17.89 5.58 -6.74
CA LEU A 168 17.43 5.85 -8.11
C LEU A 168 17.92 7.20 -8.64
N GLY A 169 18.36 8.12 -7.77
CA GLY A 169 18.74 9.49 -8.13
C GLY A 169 17.55 10.31 -8.63
N VAL A 170 16.35 10.11 -8.05
CA VAL A 170 15.13 10.84 -8.39
C VAL A 170 14.52 11.49 -7.15
N ARG A 171 13.81 12.59 -7.34
CA ARG A 171 12.98 13.16 -6.28
C ARG A 171 11.70 12.33 -6.14
N ILE A 172 11.28 12.07 -4.91
CA ILE A 172 9.97 11.52 -4.60
C ILE A 172 9.05 12.69 -4.24
N ASP A 173 8.00 12.89 -5.01
CA ASP A 173 7.10 14.04 -4.93
C ASP A 173 5.92 13.81 -4.00
N ALA A 174 5.50 12.55 -3.86
CA ALA A 174 4.40 12.14 -2.98
C ALA A 174 4.50 10.64 -2.70
N GLY A 175 3.64 10.14 -1.84
CA GLY A 175 3.51 8.71 -1.64
C GLY A 175 2.83 8.32 -0.35
N GLY A 176 3.09 7.11 0.09
CA GLY A 176 2.50 6.63 1.32
C GLY A 176 2.74 5.17 1.62
N VAL A 177 2.17 4.75 2.75
CA VAL A 177 2.19 3.37 3.22
C VAL A 177 0.79 2.80 3.19
N LEU A 178 0.69 1.55 2.77
CA LEU A 178 -0.52 0.74 2.83
C LEU A 178 -0.19 -0.59 3.51
N THR A 179 -0.81 -0.86 4.66
CA THR A 179 -0.75 -2.19 5.26
C THR A 179 -1.72 -3.14 4.56
N TYR A 180 -1.51 -4.45 4.63
CA TYR A 180 -2.46 -5.42 4.06
C TYR A 180 -3.90 -5.27 4.59
N PRO A 181 -4.16 -4.97 5.88
CA PRO A 181 -5.52 -4.62 6.31
C PRO A 181 -6.09 -3.42 5.58
N ALA A 182 -5.29 -2.36 5.33
CA ALA A 182 -5.73 -1.18 4.58
C ALA A 182 -5.98 -1.50 3.11
N VAL A 183 -5.12 -2.30 2.46
CA VAL A 183 -5.35 -2.80 1.09
C VAL A 183 -6.66 -3.58 1.00
N ARG A 184 -6.91 -4.49 1.95
CA ARG A 184 -8.15 -5.27 2.03
C ARG A 184 -9.38 -4.37 2.15
N GLU A 185 -9.32 -3.39 3.04
CA GLU A 185 -10.42 -2.45 3.28
C GLU A 185 -10.65 -1.56 2.05
N LEU A 186 -9.59 -0.98 1.48
CA LEU A 186 -9.65 -0.19 0.25
C LEU A 186 -10.31 -0.97 -0.90
N THR A 187 -9.83 -2.18 -1.16
CA THR A 187 -10.36 -3.02 -2.23
C THR A 187 -11.86 -3.28 -2.06
N ASN A 188 -12.31 -3.59 -0.82
CA ASN A 188 -13.73 -3.82 -0.55
C ASN A 188 -14.57 -2.54 -0.71
N LEU A 189 -14.05 -1.39 -0.24
CA LEU A 189 -14.75 -0.09 -0.35
C LEU A 189 -15.01 0.32 -1.81
N ILE A 190 -14.06 0.03 -2.68
CA ILE A 190 -14.21 0.34 -4.11
C ILE A 190 -14.95 -0.76 -4.89
N GLY A 191 -15.40 -1.84 -4.22
CA GLY A 191 -16.16 -2.92 -4.84
C GLY A 191 -15.30 -3.92 -5.62
N GLY A 192 -14.05 -4.10 -5.20
CA GLY A 192 -13.09 -5.04 -5.78
C GLY A 192 -12.21 -4.42 -6.87
N VAL A 193 -11.17 -5.16 -7.24
CA VAL A 193 -10.17 -4.80 -8.25
C VAL A 193 -10.06 -5.91 -9.28
N GLN A 194 -10.10 -5.58 -10.56
CA GLN A 194 -9.85 -6.54 -11.63
C GLN A 194 -8.34 -6.74 -11.81
N VAL A 195 -7.91 -8.01 -11.77
CA VAL A 195 -6.52 -8.40 -12.00
C VAL A 195 -6.46 -9.48 -13.06
N CYS A 196 -5.56 -9.33 -14.03
CA CYS A 196 -5.35 -10.31 -15.09
C CYS A 196 -4.03 -11.06 -14.86
N LEU A 197 -4.10 -12.38 -14.75
CA LEU A 197 -2.94 -13.24 -14.51
C LEU A 197 -2.56 -13.99 -15.78
N PRO A 198 -1.27 -14.08 -16.15
CA PRO A 198 -0.82 -14.79 -17.34
C PRO A 198 -0.94 -16.32 -17.18
N GLN A 199 -1.01 -16.80 -15.97
CA GLN A 199 -1.08 -18.22 -15.62
C GLN A 199 -1.88 -18.45 -14.34
N ARG A 200 -2.27 -19.71 -14.10
CA ARG A 200 -2.92 -20.12 -12.85
C ARG A 200 -1.93 -19.97 -11.67
N VAL A 201 -2.43 -19.46 -10.56
CA VAL A 201 -1.68 -19.34 -9.32
C VAL A 201 -2.43 -20.07 -8.20
N HIS A 202 -1.73 -20.98 -7.50
CA HIS A 202 -2.21 -21.61 -6.29
C HIS A 202 -1.70 -20.83 -5.09
N SER A 203 -2.61 -20.46 -4.18
CA SER A 203 -2.18 -19.77 -2.97
C SER A 203 -1.39 -20.70 -2.05
N ALA A 204 -0.28 -20.18 -1.50
CA ALA A 204 0.45 -20.83 -0.40
C ALA A 204 -0.08 -20.40 0.98
N HIS A 205 -1.11 -19.53 1.02
CA HIS A 205 -1.64 -18.93 2.24
C HIS A 205 -3.09 -19.33 2.53
N SER A 206 -3.76 -19.88 1.52
CA SER A 206 -5.16 -20.34 1.59
C SER A 206 -5.39 -21.43 0.53
N ASP A 207 -6.58 -22.05 0.53
CA ASP A 207 -6.96 -23.02 -0.51
C ASP A 207 -7.40 -22.35 -1.83
N ARG A 208 -7.16 -21.05 -1.99
CA ARG A 208 -7.59 -20.28 -3.15
C ARG A 208 -6.75 -20.60 -4.38
N VAL A 209 -7.45 -20.75 -5.49
CA VAL A 209 -6.85 -20.87 -6.82
C VAL A 209 -7.27 -19.68 -7.65
N PHE A 210 -6.28 -18.94 -8.15
CA PHE A 210 -6.48 -17.85 -9.09
C PHE A 210 -6.32 -18.41 -10.51
N PRO A 211 -7.36 -18.44 -11.34
CA PRO A 211 -7.25 -18.90 -12.73
C PRO A 211 -6.38 -17.93 -13.56
N ALA A 212 -5.87 -18.40 -14.69
CA ALA A 212 -5.33 -17.53 -15.72
C ALA A 212 -6.43 -16.65 -16.31
N GLY A 213 -6.06 -15.45 -16.78
CA GLY A 213 -7.01 -14.47 -17.31
C GLY A 213 -7.43 -13.43 -16.28
N CYS A 214 -8.42 -12.61 -16.66
CA CYS A 214 -8.89 -11.49 -15.85
C CYS A 214 -9.99 -11.94 -14.88
N GLN A 215 -9.86 -11.52 -13.62
CA GLN A 215 -10.80 -11.85 -12.55
C GLN A 215 -10.97 -10.71 -11.59
N GLN A 216 -12.18 -10.58 -11.00
CA GLN A 216 -12.47 -9.59 -9.97
C GLN A 216 -12.05 -10.13 -8.62
N LEU A 217 -11.17 -9.40 -7.93
CA LEU A 217 -10.69 -9.75 -6.61
C LEU A 217 -11.34 -8.87 -5.54
N ASP A 218 -11.85 -9.48 -4.49
CA ASP A 218 -12.19 -8.80 -3.25
C ASP A 218 -10.92 -8.47 -2.43
N GLY A 219 -11.09 -7.81 -1.30
CA GLY A 219 -9.94 -7.43 -0.47
C GLY A 219 -9.16 -8.61 0.10
N ALA A 220 -9.83 -9.74 0.39
CA ALA A 220 -9.15 -10.93 0.91
C ALA A 220 -8.33 -11.62 -0.19
N ALA A 221 -8.91 -11.77 -1.39
CA ALA A 221 -8.23 -12.31 -2.54
C ALA A 221 -7.07 -11.44 -3.01
N SER A 222 -7.24 -10.11 -2.98
CA SER A 222 -6.18 -9.16 -3.34
C SER A 222 -4.97 -9.29 -2.42
N VAL A 223 -5.18 -9.33 -1.10
CA VAL A 223 -4.08 -9.50 -0.14
C VAL A 223 -3.42 -10.86 -0.29
N ASP A 224 -4.20 -11.92 -0.52
CA ASP A 224 -3.67 -13.26 -0.74
C ASP A 224 -2.74 -13.29 -1.98
N LEU A 225 -3.20 -12.74 -3.12
CA LEU A 225 -2.39 -12.65 -4.34
C LEU A 225 -1.12 -11.81 -4.15
N LEU A 226 -1.20 -10.66 -3.47
CA LEU A 226 -0.07 -9.77 -3.24
C LEU A 226 1.01 -10.37 -2.32
N ARG A 227 0.65 -11.38 -1.53
CA ARG A 227 1.60 -12.11 -0.67
C ARG A 227 2.21 -13.31 -1.37
N GLN A 228 1.65 -13.73 -2.50
CA GLN A 228 2.04 -14.96 -3.18
C GLN A 228 3.43 -14.85 -3.79
N ARG A 229 4.31 -15.79 -3.46
CA ARG A 229 5.68 -15.91 -4.01
C ARG A 229 6.12 -17.37 -4.17
N VAL A 230 5.58 -18.27 -3.35
CA VAL A 230 5.87 -19.70 -3.42
C VAL A 230 5.02 -20.29 -4.55
N GLY A 231 5.62 -21.18 -5.35
CA GLY A 231 4.95 -21.80 -6.49
C GLY A 231 4.78 -20.89 -7.72
N LEU A 232 5.41 -19.71 -7.72
CA LEU A 232 5.54 -18.86 -8.89
C LEU A 232 6.87 -19.12 -9.61
N PRO A 233 6.94 -19.07 -10.95
CA PRO A 233 8.15 -19.35 -11.71
C PRO A 233 9.36 -18.51 -11.29
N ASP A 234 9.16 -17.18 -11.18
CA ASP A 234 10.19 -16.21 -10.79
C ASP A 234 10.04 -15.75 -9.32
N GLY A 235 9.23 -16.46 -8.51
CA GLY A 235 9.09 -16.23 -7.08
C GLY A 235 8.83 -14.77 -6.68
N VAL A 236 9.86 -14.07 -6.21
CA VAL A 236 9.75 -12.68 -5.73
C VAL A 236 9.42 -11.71 -6.87
N LEU A 237 9.99 -11.88 -8.07
CA LEU A 237 9.71 -11.00 -9.22
C LEU A 237 8.27 -11.14 -9.70
N ASP A 238 7.71 -12.34 -9.70
CA ASP A 238 6.29 -12.52 -10.06
C ASP A 238 5.35 -11.90 -9.03
N ARG A 239 5.72 -11.90 -7.75
CA ARG A 239 4.98 -11.14 -6.73
C ARG A 239 5.00 -9.65 -7.04
N ASP A 240 6.14 -9.10 -7.44
CA ASP A 240 6.30 -7.69 -7.79
C ASP A 240 5.48 -7.36 -9.05
N ARG A 241 5.46 -8.23 -10.07
CA ARG A 241 4.57 -8.12 -11.24
C ARG A 241 3.08 -8.20 -10.85
N ASN A 242 2.72 -9.03 -9.86
CA ASN A 242 1.35 -9.09 -9.35
C ASN A 242 0.95 -7.80 -8.60
N ALA A 243 1.90 -7.15 -7.92
CA ALA A 243 1.66 -5.83 -7.33
C ALA A 243 1.41 -4.76 -8.41
N GLU A 244 2.13 -4.79 -9.53
CA GLU A 244 1.89 -3.92 -10.69
C GLU A 244 0.51 -4.16 -11.31
N ARG A 245 0.12 -5.43 -11.52
CA ARG A 245 -1.22 -5.80 -12.04
C ARG A 245 -2.34 -5.33 -11.12
N TYR A 246 -2.17 -5.52 -9.82
CA TYR A 246 -3.12 -5.03 -8.83
C TYR A 246 -3.20 -3.50 -8.84
N ALA A 247 -2.06 -2.80 -8.87
CA ALA A 247 -2.01 -1.34 -8.92
C ALA A 247 -2.68 -0.79 -10.19
N ALA A 248 -2.47 -1.42 -11.34
CA ALA A 248 -3.12 -1.06 -12.60
C ALA A 248 -4.66 -1.24 -12.50
N GLY A 249 -5.11 -2.36 -11.97
CA GLY A 249 -6.54 -2.60 -11.75
C GLY A 249 -7.15 -1.64 -10.73
N LEU A 250 -6.42 -1.30 -9.67
CA LEU A 250 -6.83 -0.31 -8.68
C LEU A 250 -6.98 1.08 -9.31
N LEU A 251 -6.00 1.53 -10.09
CA LEU A 251 -6.06 2.81 -10.82
C LEU A 251 -7.25 2.87 -11.76
N HIS A 252 -7.50 1.79 -12.52
CA HIS A 252 -8.66 1.69 -13.39
C HIS A 252 -9.97 1.81 -12.60
N ARG A 253 -10.09 1.09 -11.47
CA ARG A 253 -11.28 1.14 -10.63
C ARG A 253 -11.52 2.49 -9.97
N LEU A 254 -10.46 3.15 -9.50
CA LEU A 254 -10.55 4.50 -8.93
C LEU A 254 -10.96 5.54 -9.98
N ARG A 255 -10.50 5.37 -11.24
CA ARG A 255 -10.92 6.21 -12.37
C ARG A 255 -12.40 6.01 -12.71
N GLU A 256 -12.88 4.77 -12.80
CA GLU A 256 -14.31 4.47 -13.04
C GLU A 256 -15.24 5.09 -12.01
N ARG A 257 -14.74 5.35 -10.81
CA ARG A 257 -15.48 5.95 -9.70
C ARG A 257 -15.27 7.45 -9.56
N ASP A 258 -14.62 8.09 -10.51
CA ASP A 258 -14.26 9.52 -10.47
C ASP A 258 -13.50 9.94 -9.19
N THR A 259 -12.85 8.98 -8.50
CA THR A 259 -12.20 9.21 -7.21
C THR A 259 -11.08 10.26 -7.30
N PHE A 260 -10.38 10.32 -8.42
CA PHE A 260 -9.29 11.29 -8.63
C PHE A 260 -9.79 12.73 -8.83
N THR A 261 -10.99 12.90 -9.36
CA THR A 261 -11.55 14.21 -9.73
C THR A 261 -12.58 14.69 -8.72
N ASN A 262 -13.06 13.83 -7.82
CA ASN A 262 -14.02 14.18 -6.78
C ASN A 262 -13.38 14.20 -5.39
N PRO A 263 -13.06 15.38 -4.82
CA PRO A 263 -12.42 15.51 -3.51
C PRO A 263 -13.23 14.89 -2.36
N LEU A 264 -14.56 14.89 -2.47
CA LEU A 264 -15.44 14.31 -1.44
C LEU A 264 -15.30 12.79 -1.40
N VAL A 265 -15.26 12.13 -2.57
CA VAL A 265 -15.07 10.69 -2.67
C VAL A 265 -13.69 10.29 -2.18
N LEU A 266 -12.65 11.04 -2.56
CA LEU A 266 -11.29 10.82 -2.09
C LEU A 266 -11.18 10.97 -0.57
N ASN A 267 -11.77 12.04 -0.01
CA ASN A 267 -11.74 12.28 1.43
C ASN A 267 -12.52 11.19 2.21
N GLN A 268 -13.70 10.79 1.74
CA GLN A 268 -14.45 9.68 2.31
C GLN A 268 -13.63 8.38 2.29
N LEU A 269 -12.96 8.07 1.19
CA LEU A 269 -12.10 6.90 1.08
C LEU A 269 -10.98 6.93 2.13
N LEU A 270 -10.27 8.06 2.24
CA LEU A 270 -9.19 8.23 3.22
C LEU A 270 -9.68 8.16 4.68
N GLN A 271 -10.86 8.70 4.99
CA GLN A 271 -11.44 8.63 6.32
C GLN A 271 -11.83 7.20 6.74
N HIS A 272 -12.21 6.34 5.80
CA HIS A 272 -12.52 4.94 6.08
C HIS A 272 -11.27 4.08 6.28
N LEU A 273 -10.14 4.47 5.68
CA LEU A 273 -8.85 3.77 5.82
C LEU A 273 -8.11 4.18 7.10
N SER A 274 -8.80 4.29 8.22
CA SER A 274 -8.39 4.95 9.47
C SER A 274 -7.17 4.36 10.19
N SER A 275 -6.67 3.20 9.79
CA SER A 275 -5.49 2.59 10.42
C SER A 275 -4.61 1.87 9.40
N GLY A 276 -3.30 2.12 9.47
CA GLY A 276 -2.33 1.45 8.58
C GLY A 276 -2.11 2.13 7.24
N VAL A 277 -2.47 3.42 7.14
CA VAL A 277 -2.19 4.29 6.00
C VAL A 277 -1.37 5.48 6.47
N VAL A 278 -0.33 5.80 5.71
CA VAL A 278 0.40 7.07 5.77
C VAL A 278 0.28 7.71 4.40
N ALA A 279 -0.01 8.99 4.36
CA ALA A 279 -0.05 9.77 3.12
C ALA A 279 0.96 10.92 3.21
N ASP A 280 1.90 10.96 2.28
CA ASP A 280 2.84 12.05 2.07
C ASP A 280 2.47 12.74 0.74
N THR A 281 2.07 14.00 0.82
CA THR A 281 1.69 14.79 -0.38
C THR A 281 2.85 15.60 -0.94
N GLY A 282 4.02 15.58 -0.29
CA GLY A 282 5.20 16.35 -0.70
C GLY A 282 4.95 17.86 -0.77
N GLY A 283 3.95 18.36 -0.03
CA GLY A 283 3.53 19.77 -0.06
C GLY A 283 2.56 20.12 -1.18
N SER A 284 2.18 19.17 -2.05
CA SER A 284 1.11 19.34 -3.04
C SER A 284 -0.26 19.08 -2.42
N SER A 285 -1.33 19.66 -2.97
CA SER A 285 -2.67 19.28 -2.56
C SER A 285 -3.07 17.92 -3.12
N LEU A 286 -3.84 17.13 -2.36
CA LEU A 286 -4.37 15.84 -2.85
C LEU A 286 -5.17 15.98 -4.16
N PRO A 287 -6.03 17.00 -4.35
CA PRO A 287 -6.71 17.21 -5.62
C PRO A 287 -5.75 17.46 -6.80
N ALA A 288 -4.65 18.18 -6.58
CA ALA A 288 -3.66 18.44 -7.63
C ALA A 288 -2.93 17.16 -8.06
N LEU A 289 -2.54 16.32 -7.09
CA LEU A 289 -1.95 15.00 -7.36
C LEU A 289 -2.97 14.07 -8.05
N GLY A 290 -4.21 14.08 -7.57
CA GLY A 290 -5.31 13.32 -8.19
C GLY A 290 -5.54 13.72 -9.65
N LEU A 291 -5.54 15.02 -9.95
CA LEU A 291 -5.69 15.51 -11.32
C LEU A 291 -4.53 15.08 -12.23
N ALA A 292 -3.28 15.12 -11.73
CA ALA A 292 -2.13 14.65 -12.47
C ALA A 292 -2.24 13.16 -12.79
N ALA A 293 -2.60 12.35 -11.78
CA ALA A 293 -2.82 10.91 -11.94
C ALA A 293 -3.98 10.60 -12.89
N ALA A 294 -5.10 11.30 -12.77
CA ALA A 294 -6.29 11.13 -13.63
C ALA A 294 -5.96 11.35 -15.11
N LYS A 295 -5.21 12.40 -15.42
CA LYS A 295 -4.78 12.69 -16.80
C LYS A 295 -3.89 11.57 -17.36
N ALA A 296 -2.89 11.14 -16.61
CA ALA A 296 -1.96 10.09 -17.03
C ALA A 296 -2.61 8.69 -17.06
N ALA A 297 -3.65 8.44 -16.26
CA ALA A 297 -4.38 7.18 -16.23
C ALA A 297 -5.38 7.01 -17.40
N THR A 298 -5.44 7.93 -18.37
CA THR A 298 -6.30 7.79 -19.56
C THR A 298 -5.80 6.68 -20.49
N ALA A 299 -4.49 6.48 -20.56
CA ALA A 299 -3.86 5.35 -21.24
C ALA A 299 -3.62 4.19 -20.27
N GLU A 300 -3.50 2.96 -20.83
CA GLU A 300 -3.10 1.80 -20.04
C GLU A 300 -1.70 2.03 -19.43
N PRO A 301 -1.54 1.81 -18.12
CA PRO A 301 -0.24 1.92 -17.49
C PRO A 301 0.72 0.83 -18.01
N VAL A 302 2.02 1.07 -17.87
CA VAL A 302 3.05 0.08 -18.18
C VAL A 302 3.72 -0.34 -16.88
N GLY A 303 3.73 -1.64 -16.59
CA GLY A 303 4.49 -2.23 -15.50
C GLY A 303 5.94 -2.43 -15.89
N LEU A 304 6.85 -2.15 -14.98
CA LEU A 304 8.29 -2.25 -15.17
C LEU A 304 8.96 -2.82 -13.92
N LEU A 305 9.87 -3.76 -14.14
CA LEU A 305 10.87 -4.10 -13.14
C LEU A 305 12.20 -3.47 -13.59
N PRO A 306 13.00 -2.89 -12.67
CA PRO A 306 14.38 -2.55 -13.01
C PRO A 306 15.08 -3.77 -13.56
N PRO A 307 15.82 -3.65 -14.69
CA PRO A 307 16.55 -4.77 -15.25
C PRO A 307 17.62 -5.25 -14.26
N GLY A 308 17.63 -6.54 -13.98
CA GLY A 308 18.55 -7.11 -13.01
C GLY A 308 18.17 -8.53 -12.61
N THR A 309 18.90 -9.07 -11.64
CA THR A 309 18.72 -10.44 -11.20
C THR A 309 18.86 -10.57 -9.68
N HIS A 310 18.16 -11.55 -9.11
CA HIS A 310 18.37 -11.98 -7.75
C HIS A 310 19.58 -12.91 -7.68
N LEU A 311 20.50 -12.58 -6.77
CA LEU A 311 21.63 -13.43 -6.41
C LEU A 311 21.39 -13.98 -5.02
N GLU A 312 21.51 -15.29 -4.88
CA GLU A 312 21.45 -15.96 -3.58
C GLU A 312 22.82 -16.61 -3.29
N LYS A 313 23.44 -16.20 -2.20
CA LYS A 313 24.69 -16.76 -1.74
C LYS A 313 24.63 -17.03 -0.25
N SER A 314 24.71 -18.29 0.13
CA SER A 314 24.72 -18.73 1.55
C SER A 314 23.52 -18.21 2.36
N GLY A 315 22.33 -18.12 1.74
CA GLY A 315 21.09 -17.61 2.37
C GLY A 315 20.96 -16.08 2.37
N ASP A 316 21.96 -15.35 1.89
CA ASP A 316 21.88 -13.90 1.66
C ASP A 316 21.34 -13.65 0.24
N VAL A 317 20.18 -13.03 0.15
CA VAL A 317 19.51 -12.70 -1.12
C VAL A 317 19.68 -11.22 -1.41
N ARG A 318 20.22 -10.91 -2.59
CA ARG A 318 20.42 -9.55 -3.09
C ARG A 318 19.80 -9.41 -4.47
N PHE A 319 19.47 -8.18 -4.83
CA PHE A 319 19.12 -7.84 -6.20
C PHE A 319 20.19 -6.92 -6.78
N GLU A 320 20.79 -7.34 -7.88
CA GLU A 320 21.76 -6.55 -8.61
C GLU A 320 21.17 -6.07 -9.93
N LEU A 321 21.34 -4.77 -10.20
CA LEU A 321 20.96 -4.21 -11.50
C LEU A 321 21.84 -4.79 -12.61
N ASP A 322 21.23 -5.04 -13.75
CA ASP A 322 21.94 -5.45 -14.94
C ASP A 322 22.98 -4.38 -15.33
N PRO A 323 24.27 -4.74 -15.49
CA PRO A 323 25.32 -3.76 -15.75
C PRO A 323 25.21 -3.08 -17.12
N VAL A 324 24.46 -3.66 -18.07
CA VAL A 324 24.27 -3.14 -19.43
C VAL A 324 22.99 -2.31 -19.51
N LEU A 325 21.86 -2.85 -19.07
CA LEU A 325 20.55 -2.21 -19.18
C LEU A 325 20.23 -1.27 -18.00
N GLY A 326 20.76 -1.57 -16.82
CA GLY A 326 20.48 -0.80 -15.60
C GLY A 326 20.81 0.69 -15.70
N PRO A 327 22.01 1.08 -16.16
CA PRO A 327 22.35 2.51 -16.30
C PRO A 327 21.39 3.26 -17.24
N GLY A 328 21.03 2.67 -18.38
CA GLY A 328 20.07 3.25 -19.33
C GLY A 328 18.66 3.37 -18.78
N PHE A 329 18.20 2.38 -18.02
CA PHE A 329 16.92 2.44 -17.31
C PHE A 329 16.88 3.58 -16.28
N LEU A 330 17.93 3.70 -15.45
CA LEU A 330 18.01 4.76 -14.44
C LEU A 330 18.09 6.15 -15.06
N ASP A 331 18.86 6.31 -16.16
CA ASP A 331 18.92 7.56 -16.90
C ASP A 331 17.55 7.94 -17.48
N ALA A 332 16.86 6.98 -18.10
CA ALA A 332 15.52 7.20 -18.65
C ALA A 332 14.49 7.61 -17.56
N LEU A 333 14.56 7.00 -16.38
CA LEU A 333 13.72 7.38 -15.24
C LEU A 333 14.02 8.82 -14.77
N ARG A 334 15.29 9.18 -14.62
CA ARG A 334 15.74 10.48 -14.16
C ARG A 334 15.43 11.62 -15.13
N THR A 335 15.44 11.31 -16.42
CA THR A 335 15.23 12.30 -17.48
C THR A 335 13.84 12.27 -18.10
N ASP A 336 12.88 11.56 -17.45
CA ASP A 336 11.49 11.45 -17.92
C ASP A 336 11.35 10.83 -19.32
N ARG A 337 12.19 9.84 -19.64
CA ARG A 337 12.22 9.17 -20.95
C ARG A 337 11.94 7.66 -20.87
N LEU A 338 11.22 7.20 -19.84
CA LEU A 338 10.85 5.79 -19.72
C LEU A 338 10.06 5.26 -20.93
N GLY A 339 9.26 6.14 -21.58
CA GLY A 339 8.51 5.79 -22.79
C GLY A 339 9.42 5.40 -23.97
N GLU A 340 10.49 6.15 -24.18
CA GLU A 340 11.49 5.87 -25.21
C GLU A 340 12.27 4.59 -24.87
N TRP A 341 12.68 4.48 -23.60
CA TRP A 341 13.45 3.34 -23.14
C TRP A 341 12.67 2.03 -23.29
N ILE A 342 11.38 1.98 -22.91
CA ILE A 342 10.57 0.77 -23.04
C ILE A 342 10.25 0.44 -24.49
N THR A 343 10.16 1.44 -25.37
CA THR A 343 10.00 1.22 -26.80
C THR A 343 11.21 0.50 -27.39
N ALA A 344 12.41 0.84 -26.92
CA ALA A 344 13.65 0.16 -27.29
C ALA A 344 13.83 -1.22 -26.60
N HIS A 345 13.18 -1.43 -25.44
CA HIS A 345 13.32 -2.65 -24.64
C HIS A 345 11.95 -3.26 -24.27
N PRO A 346 11.10 -3.65 -25.24
CA PRO A 346 9.72 -4.07 -24.96
C PRO A 346 9.61 -5.33 -24.10
N ALA A 347 10.67 -6.15 -24.07
CA ALA A 347 10.74 -7.34 -23.23
C ALA A 347 10.78 -7.02 -21.72
N GLN A 348 11.13 -5.78 -21.34
CA GLN A 348 11.18 -5.35 -19.94
C GLN A 348 9.81 -4.92 -19.40
N ALA A 349 8.80 -4.78 -20.26
CA ALA A 349 7.45 -4.44 -19.83
C ALA A 349 6.72 -5.63 -19.23
N THR A 350 6.10 -5.42 -18.07
CA THR A 350 5.15 -6.37 -17.50
C THR A 350 3.81 -6.27 -18.23
N ARG A 351 3.26 -7.39 -18.69
CA ARG A 351 1.87 -7.45 -19.19
C ARG A 351 0.92 -7.31 -18.01
N LEU A 352 0.15 -6.22 -18.00
CA LEU A 352 -0.79 -5.91 -16.92
C LEU A 352 -2.18 -6.47 -17.19
N ARG A 353 -2.51 -6.71 -18.47
CA ARG A 353 -3.75 -7.33 -18.98
C ARG A 353 -3.45 -8.38 -20.02
#